data_5af6f8fa1e4d0308c17b29264c64dc85
#
_entry.id   5af6f8fa1e4d0308c17b29264c64dc85
#
_cell.length_a   1.000
_cell.length_b   1.000
_cell.length_c   1.000
_cell.angle_alpha   90.00
_cell.angle_beta   90.00
_cell.angle_gamma   90.00
#
_symmetry.space_group_name_H-M   'P 1'
#
loop_
_entity.id
_entity.type
_entity.pdbx_description
1 polymer ?
#
loop_
_entity_poly.entity_id
_entity_poly.type
_entity_poly.pdbx_seq_one_letter_code
_entity_poly.pdbx_strand_id
1 'polypeptide(L)' 'MPKLPRIPSILVIKALKSAGYFEYHCAGSHIQLRHIADKSKRITIPFHRKDLSPKTLKSIIDQAGLSVEEFIKLLK' A
#
# COMPACT_ATOMS: atom_id res chain seq x y z
N MET A 1 11.82 10.90 -13.00
CA MET A 1 10.93 10.33 -12.00
C MET A 1 10.96 8.81 -12.08
N PRO A 2 11.07 8.12 -10.97
CA PRO A 2 11.01 6.67 -11.01
C PRO A 2 9.61 6.21 -11.43
N LYS A 3 9.56 5.19 -12.25
CA LYS A 3 8.30 4.60 -12.65
C LYS A 3 7.80 3.69 -11.54
N LEU A 4 6.48 3.69 -11.32
CA LEU A 4 5.89 2.77 -10.39
C LEU A 4 5.93 1.35 -10.98
N PRO A 5 6.40 0.36 -10.21
CA PRO A 5 6.40 -1.01 -10.68
C PRO A 5 4.97 -1.56 -10.70
N ARG A 6 4.74 -2.55 -11.56
CA ARG A 6 3.48 -3.29 -11.55
C ARG A 6 3.66 -4.48 -10.61
N ILE A 7 3.05 -4.40 -9.45
CA ILE A 7 3.20 -5.42 -8.42
C ILE A 7 1.84 -5.81 -7.87
N PRO A 8 1.70 -7.05 -7.37
CA PRO A 8 0.45 -7.49 -6.79
C PRO A 8 0.21 -6.88 -5.42
N SER A 9 -1.04 -6.90 -4.98
CA SER A 9 -1.46 -6.33 -3.70
C SER A 9 -0.64 -6.86 -2.53
N ILE A 10 -0.30 -8.14 -2.55
CA ILE A 10 0.42 -8.76 -1.42
C ILE A 10 1.79 -8.11 -1.19
N LEU A 11 2.49 -7.74 -2.26
CA LEU A 11 3.78 -7.06 -2.12
C LEU A 11 3.61 -5.62 -1.62
N VAL A 12 2.53 -4.96 -2.03
CA VAL A 12 2.21 -3.62 -1.54
C VAL A 12 1.93 -3.66 -0.04
N ILE A 13 1.13 -4.62 0.40
CA ILE A 13 0.80 -4.79 1.82
C ILE A 13 2.08 -5.07 2.62
N LYS A 14 2.94 -5.95 2.11
CA LYS A 14 4.19 -6.28 2.78
C LYS A 14 5.09 -5.06 2.93
N ALA A 15 5.19 -4.24 1.87
CA ALA A 15 5.98 -3.02 1.92
C ALA A 15 5.43 -2.04 2.97
N LEU A 16 4.11 -1.86 3.00
CA LEU A 16 3.48 -0.95 3.95
C LEU A 16 3.61 -1.45 5.39
N LYS A 17 3.59 -2.76 5.61
CA LYS A 17 3.85 -3.31 6.95
C LYS A 17 5.24 -2.93 7.44
N SER A 18 6.21 -2.87 6.54
CA SER A 18 7.56 -2.42 6.89
C SER A 18 7.57 -0.95 7.31
N ALA A 19 6.58 -0.18 6.89
CA ALA A 19 6.45 1.23 7.26
C ALA A 19 5.59 1.46 8.50
N GLY A 20 5.18 0.40 9.19
CA GLY A 20 4.41 0.52 10.42
C GLY A 20 2.91 0.36 10.27
N TYR A 21 2.46 -0.08 9.10
CA TYR A 21 1.03 -0.37 8.89
C TYR A 21 0.70 -1.80 9.30
N PHE A 22 -0.55 -2.04 9.64
CA PHE A 22 -1.03 -3.38 9.96
C PHE A 22 -2.42 -3.57 9.37
N GLU A 23 -2.78 -4.82 9.12
CA GLU A 23 -4.10 -5.16 8.61
C GLU A 23 -5.12 -4.95 9.71
N TYR A 24 -6.06 -4.03 9.49
CA TYR A 24 -7.08 -3.71 10.45
C TYR A 24 -8.38 -4.47 10.17
N HIS A 25 -8.77 -4.55 8.91
CA HIS A 25 -10.04 -5.13 8.51
C HIS A 25 -9.96 -5.62 7.08
N CYS A 26 -10.63 -6.72 6.81
CA CYS A 26 -10.75 -7.26 5.45
C CYS A 26 -12.23 -7.47 5.15
N ALA A 27 -12.73 -6.77 4.15
CA ALA A 27 -14.12 -6.88 3.72
C ALA A 27 -14.15 -7.20 2.23
N GLY A 28 -14.56 -8.42 1.90
CA GLY A 28 -14.57 -8.88 0.51
C GLY A 28 -13.16 -8.83 -0.07
N SER A 29 -13.00 -8.12 -1.17
CA SER A 29 -11.73 -7.99 -1.85
C SER A 29 -10.95 -6.74 -1.45
N HIS A 30 -11.35 -6.08 -0.36
CA HIS A 30 -10.66 -4.86 0.11
C HIS A 30 -10.04 -5.10 1.48
N ILE A 31 -8.77 -4.74 1.61
CA ILE A 31 -8.05 -4.84 2.87
C ILE A 31 -7.78 -3.43 3.37
N GLN A 32 -8.15 -3.18 4.63
CA GLN A 32 -7.90 -1.89 5.26
C GLN A 32 -6.68 -2.00 6.17
N LEU A 33 -5.74 -1.07 5.99
CA LEU A 33 -4.57 -0.97 6.82
C LEU A 33 -4.64 0.29 7.67
N ARG A 34 -4.08 0.22 8.87
CA ARG A 34 -3.91 1.37 9.75
C ARG A 34 -2.48 1.44 10.22
N HIS A 35 -2.04 2.65 10.53
CA HIS A 35 -0.68 2.86 11.03
C HIS A 35 -0.64 2.65 12.54
N ILE A 36 0.40 1.96 13.01
CA ILE A 36 0.55 1.63 14.43
C ILE A 36 0.74 2.87 15.32
N ALA A 37 1.38 3.91 14.79
CA ALA A 37 1.66 5.13 15.53
C ALA A 37 0.66 6.26 15.26
N ASP A 38 -0.04 6.22 14.14
CA ASP A 38 -0.95 7.30 13.74
C ASP A 38 -2.28 6.72 13.27
N LYS A 39 -3.25 6.72 14.17
CA LYS A 39 -4.57 6.13 13.90
C LYS A 39 -5.37 6.86 12.82
N SER A 40 -4.97 8.07 12.48
CA SER A 40 -5.65 8.81 11.41
C SER A 40 -5.25 8.33 10.01
N LYS A 41 -4.13 7.63 9.91
CA LYS A 41 -3.67 7.09 8.63
C LYS A 41 -4.38 5.78 8.32
N ARG A 42 -5.17 5.78 7.26
CA ARG A 42 -5.91 4.62 6.79
C ARG A 42 -5.65 4.42 5.31
N ILE A 43 -5.47 3.17 4.93
CA ILE A 43 -5.25 2.82 3.53
C ILE A 43 -6.19 1.68 3.17
N THR A 44 -6.89 1.81 2.05
CA THR A 44 -7.71 0.73 1.52
C THR A 44 -7.05 0.19 0.27
N ILE A 45 -6.76 -1.11 0.26
CA ILE A 45 -6.08 -1.77 -0.84
C ILE A 45 -7.01 -2.80 -1.46
N PRO A 46 -7.31 -2.70 -2.75
CA PRO A 46 -8.05 -3.77 -3.43
C PRO A 46 -7.14 -4.99 -3.53
N PHE A 47 -7.63 -6.13 -3.07
CA PHE A 47 -6.84 -7.36 -3.08
C PHE A 47 -7.13 -8.14 -4.36
N HIS A 48 -6.15 -8.19 -5.25
CA HIS A 48 -6.25 -8.92 -6.50
C HIS A 48 -5.00 -9.77 -6.69
N ARG A 49 -5.15 -10.87 -7.42
CA ARG A 49 -4.01 -11.72 -7.79
C ARG A 49 -3.15 -11.03 -8.85
N LYS A 50 -3.78 -10.20 -9.67
CA LYS A 50 -3.07 -9.46 -10.72
C LYS A 50 -2.38 -8.24 -10.15
N ASP A 51 -1.40 -7.75 -10.90
CA ASP A 51 -0.70 -6.53 -10.52
C ASP A 51 -1.65 -5.34 -10.45
N LEU A 52 -1.41 -4.47 -9.50
CA LEU A 52 -2.17 -3.23 -9.38
C LEU A 52 -1.76 -2.28 -10.52
N SER A 53 -2.75 -1.54 -11.04
CA SER A 53 -2.45 -0.53 -12.04
C SER A 53 -1.62 0.59 -11.39
N PRO A 54 -0.78 1.29 -12.16
CA PRO A 54 -0.02 2.42 -11.63
C PRO A 54 -0.90 3.49 -10.97
N LYS A 55 -2.08 3.72 -11.51
CA LYS A 55 -3.01 4.69 -10.94
C LYS A 55 -3.49 4.27 -9.56
N THR A 56 -3.88 3.01 -9.41
CA THR A 56 -4.31 2.48 -8.12
C THR A 56 -3.17 2.50 -7.11
N LEU A 57 -1.99 2.07 -7.54
CA LEU A 57 -0.82 2.06 -6.68
C LEU A 57 -0.45 3.46 -6.22
N LYS A 58 -0.52 4.46 -7.11
CA LYS A 58 -0.23 5.84 -6.74
C LYS A 58 -1.22 6.35 -5.71
N SER A 59 -2.49 5.99 -5.84
CA SER A 59 -3.52 6.35 -4.85
C SER A 59 -3.18 5.78 -3.48
N ILE A 60 -2.73 4.52 -3.42
CA ILE A 60 -2.34 3.88 -2.18
C ILE A 60 -1.15 4.60 -1.54
N ILE A 61 -0.16 4.93 -2.34
CA ILE A 61 1.03 5.64 -1.88
C ILE A 61 0.64 7.01 -1.31
N ASP A 62 -0.26 7.71 -1.98
CA ASP A 62 -0.75 9.00 -1.51
C ASP A 62 -1.50 8.88 -0.17
N GLN A 63 -2.33 7.85 -0.03
CA GLN A 63 -3.02 7.59 1.24
C GLN A 63 -2.03 7.31 2.37
N ALA A 64 -0.92 6.67 2.06
CA ALA A 64 0.12 6.36 3.04
C ALA A 64 0.97 7.59 3.41
N GLY A 65 0.84 8.68 2.67
CA GLY A 65 1.66 9.86 2.90
C GLY A 65 3.12 9.67 2.49
N LEU A 66 3.37 8.75 1.58
CA LEU A 66 4.72 8.45 1.10
C LEU A 66 4.96 9.06 -0.27
N SER A 67 6.23 9.30 -0.58
CA SER A 67 6.62 9.58 -1.95
C SER A 67 6.79 8.26 -2.70
N VAL A 68 6.79 8.33 -4.03
CA VAL A 68 7.05 7.14 -4.85
C VAL A 68 8.40 6.53 -4.50
N GLU A 69 9.40 7.38 -4.31
CA GLU A 69 10.75 6.93 -3.98
C GLU A 69 10.81 6.22 -2.63
N GLU A 70 10.12 6.76 -1.63
CA GLU A 70 10.05 6.14 -0.32
C GLU A 70 9.39 4.77 -0.40
N PHE A 71 8.30 4.67 -1.17
CA PHE A 71 7.61 3.41 -1.34
C PHE A 71 8.50 2.36 -2.01
N ILE A 72 9.21 2.75 -3.06
CA ILE A 72 10.09 1.83 -3.78
C ILE A 72 11.17 1.27 -2.86
N LYS A 73 11.69 2.09 -1.94
CA LYS A 73 12.66 1.62 -0.96
C LYS A 73 12.10 0.54 -0.03
N LEU A 74 10.81 0.62 0.26
CA LEU A 74 10.16 -0.38 1.11
C LEU A 74 9.99 -1.73 0.42
N LEU A 75 10.06 -1.78 -0.89
CA LEU A 75 9.93 -3.02 -1.65
C LEU A 75 11.19 -3.89 -1.58
N LYS A 76 12.28 -3.36 -1.13
CA LYS A 76 13.56 -4.08 -1.05
C LYS A 76 13.71 -4.91 0.22
#